data_8c8b18f5c07cffa709b8759c0fec41c5
#
_entry.id   8c8b18f5c07cffa709b8759c0fec41c5
#
_cell.length_a   1.000
_cell.length_b   1.000
_cell.length_c   1.000
_cell.angle_alpha   90.00
_cell.angle_beta   90.00
_cell.angle_gamma   90.00
#
_symmetry.space_group_name_H-M   'P 1'
#
loop_
_entity.id
_entity.type
_entity.pdbx_description
1 polymer ?
#
loop_
_entity_poly.entity_id
_entity_poly.type
_entity_poly.pdbx_seq_one_letter_code
_entity_poly.pdbx_strand_id
1 'polypeptide(L)'
;MGYGLGRSPFLPPSDFKIGDSSKMRMGDEVFTIGYPAYWLLGKNPKYTKGEVNALSGINDDPRVFQVSVQIQPGNSGGPLFNSSGEVIGITQASLDPKVAIGTFGTLPQNVNYAIKSSYISALLPMLPQTLIASRGIMVVPTEPENTLANFIKRANKNIVLIEAKE
;
A
#
# COMPACT_ATOMS: atom_id res chain seq x y z
N MET A 1 -12.59 24.78 -11.08
CA MET A 1 -11.21 25.00 -10.65
C MET A 1 -10.45 23.69 -10.85
N GLY A 2 -9.55 23.64 -11.83
CA GLY A 2 -8.79 22.43 -12.14
C GLY A 2 -7.61 22.31 -11.18
N TYR A 3 -7.52 21.22 -10.46
CA TYR A 3 -6.34 20.87 -9.70
C TYR A 3 -5.24 20.50 -10.71
N GLY A 4 -4.34 21.44 -10.97
CA GLY A 4 -3.15 21.17 -11.77
C GLY A 4 -2.28 20.17 -11.00
N LEU A 5 -2.24 18.92 -11.46
CA LEU A 5 -1.21 17.98 -11.05
C LEU A 5 0.13 18.53 -11.52
N GLY A 6 0.82 19.23 -10.62
CA GLY A 6 2.19 19.66 -10.86
C GLY A 6 3.01 18.45 -11.26
N ARG A 7 3.66 18.49 -12.41
CA ARG A 7 4.63 17.46 -12.82
C ARG A 7 5.71 17.41 -11.75
N SER A 8 5.72 16.33 -10.95
CA SER A 8 6.87 16.03 -10.12
C SER A 8 8.07 15.81 -11.05
N PRO A 9 9.18 16.53 -10.88
CA PRO A 9 10.40 16.29 -11.66
C PRO A 9 11.05 14.93 -11.30
N PHE A 10 10.52 14.25 -10.31
CA PHE A 10 11.00 12.94 -9.89
C PHE A 10 10.12 11.85 -10.51
N LEU A 11 10.50 11.41 -11.69
CA LEU A 11 10.06 10.11 -12.18
C LEU A 11 10.78 9.06 -11.32
N PRO A 12 10.04 8.18 -10.65
CA PRO A 12 10.67 7.11 -9.88
C PRO A 12 11.43 6.19 -10.86
N PRO A 13 12.66 5.85 -10.58
CA PRO A 13 13.51 5.12 -11.52
C PRO A 13 13.20 3.62 -11.59
N SER A 14 12.24 3.10 -10.85
CA SER A 14 11.91 1.67 -10.92
C SER A 14 10.51 1.41 -10.42
N ASP A 15 9.77 0.67 -11.21
CA ASP A 15 8.40 0.37 -10.96
C ASP A 15 8.26 -0.82 -10.01
N PHE A 16 7.26 -0.74 -9.13
CA PHE A 16 6.87 -1.90 -8.36
C PHE A 16 6.07 -2.84 -9.26
N LYS A 17 6.41 -4.12 -9.20
CA LYS A 17 5.60 -5.14 -9.84
C LYS A 17 4.29 -5.31 -9.10
N ILE A 18 3.17 -5.28 -9.82
CA ILE A 18 1.86 -5.64 -9.26
C ILE A 18 1.79 -7.17 -9.22
N GLY A 19 1.67 -7.70 -8.00
CA GLY A 19 1.52 -9.12 -7.74
C GLY A 19 0.06 -9.56 -7.88
N ASP A 20 -0.13 -10.86 -7.93
CA ASP A 20 -1.44 -11.48 -8.02
C ASP A 20 -2.02 -11.74 -6.62
N SER A 21 -2.94 -10.88 -6.19
CA SER A 21 -3.57 -11.00 -4.88
C SER A 21 -4.42 -12.28 -4.70
N SER A 22 -4.82 -12.94 -5.78
CA SER A 22 -5.59 -14.20 -5.70
C SER A 22 -4.76 -15.39 -5.21
N LYS A 23 -3.44 -15.28 -5.26
CA LYS A 23 -2.49 -16.31 -4.78
C LYS A 23 -2.15 -16.19 -3.31
N MET A 24 -2.56 -15.10 -2.67
CA MET A 24 -2.29 -14.89 -1.25
C MET A 24 -3.13 -15.83 -0.38
N ARG A 25 -2.55 -16.27 0.73
CA ARG A 25 -3.16 -17.17 1.71
C ARG A 25 -3.09 -16.56 3.10
N MET A 26 -3.94 -17.02 3.98
CA MET A 26 -3.84 -16.69 5.41
C MET A 26 -2.49 -17.16 5.96
N GLY A 27 -1.83 -16.28 6.74
CA GLY A 27 -0.49 -16.51 7.28
C GLY A 27 0.65 -16.08 6.35
N ASP A 28 0.38 -15.68 5.10
CA ASP A 28 1.44 -15.15 4.24
C ASP A 28 1.95 -13.81 4.79
N GLU A 29 3.29 -13.67 4.86
CA GLU A 29 3.92 -12.43 5.31
C GLU A 29 3.68 -11.29 4.32
N VAL A 30 3.36 -10.13 4.87
CA VAL A 30 3.14 -8.89 4.13
C VAL A 30 3.76 -7.71 4.85
N PHE A 31 4.08 -6.66 4.12
CA PHE A 31 4.61 -5.44 4.73
C PHE A 31 4.18 -4.20 3.96
N THR A 32 4.27 -3.06 4.61
CA THR A 32 4.10 -1.74 4.00
C THR A 32 5.25 -0.83 4.35
N ILE A 33 5.45 0.18 3.52
CA ILE A 33 6.38 1.29 3.76
C ILE A 33 5.56 2.56 3.56
N GLY A 34 5.61 3.47 4.53
CA GLY A 34 4.84 4.71 4.46
C GLY A 34 5.28 5.71 5.51
N TYR A 35 4.45 6.72 5.76
CA TYR A 35 4.74 7.83 6.67
C TYR A 35 3.70 7.91 7.81
N PRO A 36 3.59 6.86 8.68
CA PRO A 36 2.57 6.83 9.71
C PRO A 36 2.75 7.99 10.69
N ALA A 37 1.66 8.70 10.98
CA ALA A 37 1.63 9.80 11.94
C ALA A 37 2.85 10.74 11.78
N TYR A 38 3.14 11.16 10.55
CA TYR A 38 4.37 11.91 10.21
C TYR A 38 4.57 13.18 11.03
N TRP A 39 3.48 13.81 11.47
CA TRP A 39 3.50 14.98 12.34
C TRP A 39 4.08 14.69 13.74
N LEU A 40 4.04 13.44 14.20
CA LEU A 40 4.56 12.98 15.47
C LEU A 40 5.86 12.18 15.31
N LEU A 41 5.89 11.27 14.34
CA LEU A 41 6.98 10.30 14.16
C LEU A 41 8.05 10.77 13.16
N GLY A 42 7.87 11.96 12.58
CA GLY A 42 8.80 12.57 11.63
C GLY A 42 8.63 12.06 10.19
N LYS A 43 9.25 12.78 9.25
CA LYS A 43 9.08 12.63 7.80
C LYS A 43 9.96 11.55 7.16
N ASN A 44 10.57 10.68 7.93
CA ASN A 44 11.27 9.52 7.37
C ASN A 44 10.29 8.35 7.21
N PRO A 45 10.32 7.61 6.09
CA PRO A 45 9.47 6.46 5.89
C PRO A 45 9.70 5.39 6.95
N LYS A 46 8.65 4.66 7.29
CA LYS A 46 8.67 3.56 8.26
C LYS A 46 8.28 2.27 7.55
N TYR A 47 9.00 1.22 7.88
CA TYR A 47 8.69 -0.15 7.50
C TYR A 47 7.84 -0.81 8.60
N THR A 48 6.75 -1.46 8.20
CA THR A 48 5.89 -2.21 9.12
C THR A 48 5.50 -3.53 8.47
N LYS A 49 5.67 -4.63 9.18
CA LYS A 49 5.32 -5.96 8.70
C LYS A 49 4.20 -6.60 9.51
N GLY A 50 3.58 -7.61 8.93
CA GLY A 50 2.55 -8.45 9.52
C GLY A 50 2.21 -9.58 8.57
N GLU A 51 1.00 -10.09 8.67
CA GLU A 51 0.50 -11.25 7.94
C GLU A 51 -0.90 -10.98 7.39
N VAL A 52 -1.30 -11.78 6.41
CA VAL A 52 -2.70 -11.85 5.95
C VAL A 52 -3.49 -12.66 6.97
N ASN A 53 -4.41 -12.00 7.68
CA ASN A 53 -5.24 -12.64 8.72
C ASN A 53 -6.51 -13.26 8.14
N ALA A 54 -7.09 -12.59 7.09
CA ALA A 54 -8.25 -13.13 6.37
C ALA A 54 -8.21 -12.67 4.91
N LEU A 55 -8.84 -13.50 4.05
CA LEU A 55 -8.96 -13.21 2.61
C LEU A 55 -10.20 -12.38 2.28
N SER A 56 -10.95 -11.95 3.27
CA SER A 56 -12.10 -11.05 3.17
C SER A 56 -12.07 -10.01 4.28
N GLY A 57 -12.83 -8.95 4.12
CA GLY A 57 -12.97 -7.88 5.09
C GLY A 57 -14.26 -8.00 5.92
N ILE A 58 -14.72 -6.84 6.43
CA ILE A 58 -15.97 -6.74 7.19
C ILE A 58 -17.13 -7.25 6.33
N ASN A 59 -18.01 -8.04 6.94
CA ASN A 59 -19.16 -8.66 6.28
C ASN A 59 -18.76 -9.50 5.07
N ASP A 60 -17.62 -10.19 5.16
CA ASP A 60 -17.06 -11.04 4.11
C ASP A 60 -16.78 -10.29 2.79
N ASP A 61 -16.46 -8.99 2.87
CA ASP A 61 -16.13 -8.20 1.69
C ASP A 61 -14.92 -8.81 0.94
N PRO A 62 -15.12 -9.38 -0.27
CA PRO A 62 -14.06 -10.07 -0.99
C PRO A 62 -13.01 -9.13 -1.58
N ARG A 63 -13.26 -7.81 -1.56
CA ARG A 63 -12.40 -6.80 -2.18
C ARG A 63 -11.13 -6.51 -1.39
N VAL A 64 -11.12 -6.85 -0.10
CA VAL A 64 -10.03 -6.51 0.80
C VAL A 64 -9.45 -7.73 1.48
N PHE A 65 -8.20 -7.61 1.90
CA PHE A 65 -7.58 -8.47 2.91
C PHE A 65 -7.78 -7.86 4.29
N GLN A 66 -7.97 -8.69 5.32
CA GLN A 66 -7.66 -8.31 6.68
C GLN A 66 -6.19 -8.66 6.96
N VAL A 67 -5.44 -7.72 7.53
CA VAL A 67 -4.00 -7.86 7.79
C VAL A 67 -3.65 -7.41 9.20
N SER A 68 -2.57 -7.97 9.76
CA SER A 68 -2.02 -7.53 11.05
C SER A 68 -1.00 -6.39 10.91
N VAL A 69 -0.62 -6.02 9.68
CA VAL A 69 0.24 -4.85 9.43
C VAL A 69 -0.41 -3.62 10.06
N GLN A 70 0.32 -2.95 10.95
CA GLN A 70 -0.20 -1.73 11.58
C GLN A 70 -0.32 -0.62 10.56
N ILE A 71 -1.56 -0.17 10.34
CA ILE A 71 -1.89 0.93 9.44
C ILE A 71 -2.37 2.10 10.28
N GLN A 72 -1.70 3.23 10.15
CA GLN A 72 -2.05 4.48 10.83
C GLN A 72 -2.24 5.59 9.78
N PRO A 73 -2.86 6.72 10.14
CA PRO A 73 -2.92 7.87 9.26
C PRO A 73 -1.55 8.22 8.70
N GLY A 74 -1.46 8.31 7.36
CA GLY A 74 -0.21 8.48 6.60
C GLY A 74 0.32 7.19 5.93
N ASN A 75 -0.20 6.01 6.30
CA ASN A 75 0.06 4.76 5.56
C ASN A 75 -1.05 4.43 4.56
N SER A 76 -2.27 4.93 4.79
CA SER A 76 -3.41 4.69 3.89
C SER A 76 -3.13 5.20 2.48
N GLY A 77 -3.49 4.41 1.47
CA GLY A 77 -3.17 4.65 0.06
C GLY A 77 -1.77 4.16 -0.34
N GLY A 78 -0.95 3.71 0.62
CA GLY A 78 0.36 3.13 0.36
C GLY A 78 0.29 1.67 -0.12
N PRO A 79 1.37 1.15 -0.69
CA PRO A 79 1.43 -0.23 -1.16
C PRO A 79 1.50 -1.23 -0.01
N LEU A 80 0.78 -2.35 -0.16
CA LEU A 80 0.99 -3.57 0.62
C LEU A 80 1.81 -4.54 -0.25
N PHE A 81 2.96 -4.96 0.25
CA PHE A 81 3.87 -5.86 -0.44
C PHE A 81 3.79 -7.28 0.12
N ASN A 82 3.99 -8.28 -0.72
CA ASN A 82 4.29 -9.64 -0.31
C ASN A 82 5.81 -9.82 -0.02
N SER A 83 6.20 -11.00 0.44
CA SER A 83 7.61 -11.33 0.74
C SER A 83 8.56 -11.22 -0.47
N SER A 84 8.02 -11.24 -1.69
CA SER A 84 8.78 -11.05 -2.94
C SER A 84 8.90 -9.57 -3.36
N GLY A 85 8.34 -8.63 -2.59
CA GLY A 85 8.34 -7.20 -2.92
C GLY A 85 7.35 -6.81 -4.03
N GLU A 86 6.37 -7.65 -4.33
CA GLU A 86 5.30 -7.33 -5.27
C GLU A 86 4.14 -6.65 -4.54
N VAL A 87 3.53 -5.66 -5.16
CA VAL A 87 2.35 -4.97 -4.62
C VAL A 87 1.13 -5.87 -4.76
N ILE A 88 0.63 -6.40 -3.63
CA ILE A 88 -0.56 -7.25 -3.59
C ILE A 88 -1.82 -6.52 -3.12
N GLY A 89 -1.68 -5.26 -2.77
CA GLY A 89 -2.81 -4.43 -2.34
C GLY A 89 -2.43 -2.99 -2.04
N ILE A 90 -3.45 -2.20 -1.71
CA ILE A 90 -3.32 -0.82 -1.23
C ILE A 90 -3.85 -0.78 0.20
N THR A 91 -3.04 -0.28 1.13
CA THR A 91 -3.42 -0.14 2.54
C THR A 91 -4.58 0.83 2.69
N GLN A 92 -5.57 0.43 3.48
CA GLN A 92 -6.71 1.25 3.84
C GLN A 92 -6.73 1.43 5.36
N ALA A 93 -7.15 2.61 5.83
CA ALA A 93 -7.29 2.85 7.26
C ALA A 93 -8.16 1.77 7.93
N SER A 94 -7.83 1.43 9.17
CA SER A 94 -8.65 0.59 10.03
C SER A 94 -10.03 1.20 10.27
N LEU A 95 -10.91 0.44 10.91
CA LEU A 95 -12.23 0.91 11.37
C LEU A 95 -12.14 2.28 12.04
N ASP A 96 -13.13 3.14 11.75
CA ASP A 96 -13.29 4.38 12.50
C ASP A 96 -13.29 4.05 14.01
N PRO A 97 -12.40 4.65 14.81
CA PRO A 97 -12.30 4.38 16.24
C PRO A 97 -13.63 4.56 16.98
N LYS A 98 -14.46 5.51 16.57
CA LYS A 98 -15.79 5.76 17.18
C LYS A 98 -16.74 4.59 16.90
N VAL A 99 -16.74 4.09 15.66
CA VAL A 99 -17.55 2.92 15.27
C VAL A 99 -17.04 1.67 15.97
N ALA A 100 -15.73 1.48 16.04
CA ALA A 100 -15.13 0.34 16.71
C ALA A 100 -15.45 0.31 18.20
N ILE A 101 -15.28 1.43 18.91
CA ILE A 101 -15.59 1.53 20.34
C ILE A 101 -17.10 1.37 20.57
N GLY A 102 -17.95 1.98 19.73
CA GLY A 102 -19.40 1.87 19.85
C GLY A 102 -19.93 0.45 19.64
N THR A 103 -19.25 -0.35 18.80
CA THR A 103 -19.68 -1.72 18.47
C THR A 103 -19.05 -2.77 19.39
N PHE A 104 -17.76 -2.63 19.72
CA PHE A 104 -16.98 -3.65 20.43
C PHE A 104 -16.60 -3.24 21.87
N GLY A 105 -16.88 -2.00 22.27
CA GLY A 105 -16.48 -1.46 23.58
C GLY A 105 -14.97 -1.15 23.68
N THR A 106 -14.17 -1.59 22.73
CA THR A 106 -12.70 -1.40 22.67
C THR A 106 -12.25 -1.21 21.22
N LEU A 107 -11.04 -0.68 21.05
CA LEU A 107 -10.40 -0.66 19.73
C LEU A 107 -9.84 -2.05 19.40
N PRO A 108 -10.29 -2.71 18.32
CA PRO A 108 -9.69 -3.96 17.89
C PRO A 108 -8.21 -3.75 17.57
N GLN A 109 -7.37 -4.60 18.14
CA GLN A 109 -5.94 -4.59 17.86
C GLN A 109 -5.64 -5.41 16.60
N ASN A 110 -4.72 -4.95 15.76
CA ASN A 110 -4.24 -5.66 14.57
C ASN A 110 -5.33 -6.00 13.54
N VAL A 111 -6.40 -5.23 13.47
CA VAL A 111 -7.47 -5.36 12.48
C VAL A 111 -7.37 -4.20 11.50
N ASN A 112 -6.64 -4.42 10.44
CA ASN A 112 -6.42 -3.45 9.37
C ASN A 112 -6.79 -4.09 8.04
N TYR A 113 -7.01 -3.26 7.02
CA TYR A 113 -7.49 -3.73 5.72
C TYR A 113 -6.61 -3.22 4.59
N ALA A 114 -6.57 -3.99 3.51
CA ALA A 114 -5.92 -3.58 2.26
C ALA A 114 -6.77 -4.02 1.06
N ILE A 115 -7.02 -3.10 0.14
CA ILE A 115 -7.71 -3.38 -1.12
C ILE A 115 -6.80 -4.25 -1.98
N LYS A 116 -7.32 -5.37 -2.49
CA LYS A 116 -6.57 -6.34 -3.28
C LYS A 116 -6.07 -5.76 -4.61
N SER A 117 -4.90 -6.18 -5.04
CA SER A 117 -4.28 -5.73 -6.30
C SER A 117 -5.09 -6.09 -7.56
N SER A 118 -5.94 -7.12 -7.51
CA SER A 118 -6.85 -7.46 -8.60
C SER A 118 -7.75 -6.29 -9.01
N TYR A 119 -8.18 -5.45 -8.06
CA TYR A 119 -8.98 -4.26 -8.35
C TYR A 119 -8.14 -3.13 -8.96
N ILE A 120 -6.86 -3.01 -8.57
CA ILE A 120 -5.92 -2.06 -9.20
C ILE A 120 -5.74 -2.44 -10.67
N SER A 121 -5.48 -3.71 -10.94
CA SER A 121 -5.28 -4.23 -12.29
C SER A 121 -6.49 -4.00 -13.19
N ALA A 122 -7.70 -4.07 -12.65
CA ALA A 122 -8.93 -3.78 -13.38
C ALA A 122 -9.08 -2.28 -13.76
N LEU A 123 -8.48 -1.38 -12.98
CA LEU A 123 -8.54 0.06 -13.23
C LEU A 123 -7.45 0.55 -14.19
N LEU A 124 -6.32 -0.15 -14.30
CA LEU A 124 -5.19 0.27 -15.14
C LEU A 124 -5.58 0.56 -16.60
N PRO A 125 -6.41 -0.27 -17.28
CA PRO A 125 -6.82 0.00 -18.66
C PRO A 125 -7.65 1.26 -18.83
N MET A 126 -8.25 1.78 -17.76
CA MET A 126 -9.06 3.01 -17.79
C MET A 126 -8.21 4.28 -17.71
N LEU A 127 -6.92 4.15 -17.37
CA LEU A 127 -6.01 5.29 -17.30
C LEU A 127 -5.63 5.77 -18.71
N PRO A 128 -5.49 7.09 -18.91
CA PRO A 128 -4.99 7.63 -20.18
C PRO A 128 -3.66 6.99 -20.57
N GLN A 129 -3.54 6.55 -21.83
CA GLN A 129 -2.32 5.91 -22.35
C GLN A 129 -1.06 6.75 -22.16
N THR A 130 -1.20 8.09 -22.16
CA THR A 130 -0.12 9.02 -21.86
C THR A 130 0.44 8.88 -20.45
N LEU A 131 -0.39 8.47 -19.47
CA LEU A 131 0.06 8.19 -18.11
C LEU A 131 0.73 6.81 -18.00
N ILE A 132 0.32 5.86 -18.83
CA ILE A 132 0.87 4.51 -18.86
C ILE A 132 2.20 4.50 -19.63
N ALA A 133 2.24 5.10 -20.81
CA ALA A 133 3.42 5.14 -21.67
C ALA A 133 4.58 5.99 -21.10
N SER A 134 4.26 7.06 -20.35
CA SER A 134 5.29 7.88 -19.72
C SER A 134 5.90 7.26 -18.45
N ARG A 135 5.35 6.15 -17.99
CA ARG A 135 5.75 5.45 -16.75
C ARG A 135 6.14 4.03 -17.05
N GLY A 136 6.89 3.71 -18.05
CA GLY A 136 7.49 2.39 -18.26
C GLY A 136 7.00 1.27 -17.32
N ILE A 137 5.72 0.89 -17.41
CA ILE A 137 5.06 -0.04 -16.45
C ILE A 137 5.65 -1.46 -16.54
N MET A 138 6.68 -1.65 -17.34
CA MET A 138 7.36 -2.93 -17.47
C MET A 138 8.87 -2.75 -17.50
N VAL A 139 9.46 -2.46 -16.37
CA VAL A 139 10.88 -2.75 -16.19
C VAL A 139 10.99 -3.86 -15.17
N VAL A 140 11.29 -5.04 -15.68
CA VAL A 140 11.79 -6.15 -14.84
C VAL A 140 13.05 -5.62 -14.15
N PRO A 141 13.16 -5.69 -12.83
CA PRO A 141 14.40 -5.34 -12.16
C PRO A 141 15.56 -6.11 -12.79
N THR A 142 16.58 -5.41 -13.23
CA THR A 142 17.73 -6.00 -13.92
C THR A 142 18.64 -6.82 -13.00
N GLU A 143 18.45 -6.67 -11.68
CA GLU A 143 19.19 -7.43 -10.67
C GLU A 143 18.25 -7.95 -9.60
N PRO A 144 18.33 -9.24 -9.23
CA PRO A 144 17.59 -9.75 -8.09
C PRO A 144 18.04 -9.04 -6.82
N GLU A 145 17.10 -8.45 -6.11
CA GLU A 145 17.40 -7.85 -4.81
C GLU A 145 17.71 -8.97 -3.81
N ASN A 146 18.97 -9.05 -3.41
CA ASN A 146 19.45 -10.12 -2.55
C ASN A 146 18.99 -9.96 -1.07
N THR A 147 18.42 -8.80 -0.69
CA THR A 147 17.97 -8.57 0.69
C THR A 147 16.77 -7.63 0.76
N LEU A 148 15.94 -7.83 1.79
CA LEU A 148 14.84 -6.94 2.14
C LEU A 148 15.33 -5.49 2.38
N ALA A 149 16.51 -5.33 2.97
CA ALA A 149 17.10 -4.01 3.24
C ALA A 149 17.37 -3.23 1.94
N ASN A 150 17.86 -3.90 0.90
CA ASN A 150 18.08 -3.29 -0.42
C ASN A 150 16.75 -2.91 -1.08
N PHE A 151 15.75 -3.77 -0.98
CA PHE A 151 14.39 -3.48 -1.43
C PHE A 151 13.85 -2.22 -0.74
N ILE A 152 13.90 -2.14 0.59
CA ILE A 152 13.43 -0.99 1.36
C ILE A 152 14.15 0.29 0.93
N LYS A 153 15.48 0.24 0.77
CA LYS A 153 16.27 1.40 0.32
C LYS A 153 15.84 1.92 -1.06
N ARG A 154 15.48 1.02 -1.97
CA ARG A 154 14.94 1.39 -3.29
C ARG A 154 13.50 1.89 -3.18
N ALA A 155 12.64 1.16 -2.47
CA ALA A 155 11.23 1.47 -2.31
C ALA A 155 11.02 2.87 -1.70
N ASN A 156 11.85 3.26 -0.73
CA ASN A 156 11.79 4.58 -0.10
C ASN A 156 11.94 5.76 -1.09
N LYS A 157 12.55 5.54 -2.25
CA LYS A 157 12.66 6.56 -3.30
C LYS A 157 11.37 6.73 -4.12
N ASN A 158 10.50 5.74 -4.08
CA ASN A 158 9.29 5.64 -4.89
C ASN A 158 8.01 5.86 -4.08
N ILE A 159 8.12 5.87 -2.76
CA ILE A 159 6.98 6.11 -1.86
C ILE A 159 7.07 7.57 -1.39
N VAL A 160 6.03 8.33 -1.65
CA VAL A 160 5.98 9.76 -1.36
C VAL A 160 4.89 10.08 -0.34
N LEU A 161 5.14 11.09 0.49
CA LEU A 161 4.14 11.69 1.35
C LEU A 161 3.41 12.77 0.55
N ILE A 162 2.08 12.65 0.47
CA ILE A 162 1.23 13.67 -0.15
C ILE A 162 0.60 14.50 0.96
N GLU A 163 0.90 15.79 0.99
CA GLU A 163 0.29 16.76 1.91
C GLU A 163 -0.68 17.65 1.10
N ALA A 164 -1.96 17.63 1.46
CA ALA A 164 -2.92 18.62 0.96
C ALA A 164 -2.83 19.87 1.85
N LYS A 165 -2.64 21.03 1.23
CA LYS A 165 -2.75 22.34 1.91
C LYS A 165 -4.13 22.92 1.60
N GLU A 166 -4.85 23.30 2.65
CA GLU A 166 -6.07 24.10 2.55
C GLU A 166 -5.76 25.54 2.13
#